data_6c866de4891739bdbab9d82bf4d86c65
#
_entry.id   6c866de4891739bdbab9d82bf4d86c65
#
_cell.length_a   1.000
_cell.length_b   1.000
_cell.length_c   1.000
_cell.angle_alpha   90.00
_cell.angle_beta   90.00
_cell.angle_gamma   90.00
#
_symmetry.space_group_name_H-M   'P 1'
#
loop_
_entity.id
_entity.type
_entity.pdbx_description
1 polymer ?
#
loop_
_entity_poly.entity_id
_entity_poly.type
_entity_poly.pdbx_seq_one_letter_code
_entity_poly.pdbx_strand_id
1 'polypeptide(L)'
;MTDFQEHSMSSGLNPSPLRWRLVSLLIVFAAAFPLKTNAQVDIEALHSEDSPIGYSGSIGSNLTVRTGNVDFIQVGLNARLFHVNDLVTTLVIGNGGLGLLGKSRFASSGLLHYRKTYFYNRKISPEWFGQLNYDRSQRLDFRMVLGGGVRTSFARGEWGEFGMGASLVLEHEALNLPEDAVHPDNTNTFRWSTFLTLRVVPTENFVITSTSYFQPAYNDFSDLRMLGKIRIATPVTDELALTVSFNMRYDSGPPDGTSALDTTLRTGIAYVY
;
A
#
# COMPACT_ATOMS: atom_id res chain seq x y z
N MET A 1 65.43 17.32 22.44
CA MET A 1 65.55 18.15 21.24
C MET A 1 65.41 17.22 20.07
N THR A 2 64.20 16.94 19.63
CA THR A 2 63.89 16.19 18.39
C THR A 2 62.53 16.66 17.95
N ASP A 3 62.50 17.37 16.83
CA ASP A 3 61.33 17.89 16.13
C ASP A 3 60.47 16.76 15.58
N PHE A 4 59.16 16.82 15.84
CA PHE A 4 58.13 16.06 15.14
C PHE A 4 57.41 16.99 14.15
N GLN A 5 57.69 16.80 12.86
CA GLN A 5 56.90 17.43 11.78
C GLN A 5 55.60 16.65 11.55
N GLU A 6 54.48 17.33 11.73
CA GLU A 6 53.14 16.88 11.28
C GLU A 6 53.05 17.03 9.75
N HIS A 7 52.84 15.92 9.06
CA HIS A 7 52.41 15.91 7.66
C HIS A 7 50.89 15.85 7.62
N SER A 8 50.25 16.99 7.39
CA SER A 8 48.84 17.11 7.01
C SER A 8 48.66 16.67 5.55
N MET A 9 48.09 15.48 5.32
CA MET A 9 47.58 15.08 4.00
C MET A 9 46.11 15.42 3.93
N SER A 10 45.75 16.54 3.31
CA SER A 10 44.39 16.84 2.87
C SER A 10 44.20 16.23 1.48
N SER A 11 43.58 15.04 1.42
CA SER A 11 43.08 14.48 0.16
C SER A 11 41.67 15.03 -0.13
N GLY A 12 41.62 16.13 -0.87
CA GLY A 12 40.38 16.65 -1.45
C GLY A 12 39.87 15.69 -2.53
N LEU A 13 38.84 14.90 -2.21
CA LEU A 13 38.09 14.15 -3.21
C LEU A 13 37.16 15.11 -3.96
N ASN A 14 37.62 15.55 -5.13
CA ASN A 14 36.76 16.27 -6.09
C ASN A 14 35.77 15.29 -6.70
N PRO A 15 34.45 15.45 -6.50
CA PRO A 15 33.46 14.58 -7.11
C PRO A 15 33.47 14.79 -8.63
N SER A 16 33.61 13.70 -9.39
CA SER A 16 33.68 13.73 -10.85
C SER A 16 32.46 14.39 -11.48
N PRO A 17 32.61 15.17 -12.57
CA PRO A 17 31.50 15.89 -13.23
C PRO A 17 30.42 14.97 -13.81
N LEU A 18 30.70 13.67 -13.92
CA LEU A 18 29.76 12.66 -14.39
C LEU A 18 28.61 12.41 -13.40
N ARG A 19 28.87 12.52 -12.09
CA ARG A 19 27.86 12.34 -11.04
C ARG A 19 26.80 13.44 -11.07
N TRP A 20 27.19 14.67 -11.27
CA TRP A 20 26.26 15.79 -11.38
C TRP A 20 25.41 15.77 -12.64
N ARG A 21 25.97 15.26 -13.76
CA ARG A 21 25.22 15.09 -15.02
C ARG A 21 24.16 14.01 -14.93
N LEU A 22 24.40 12.92 -14.18
CA LEU A 22 23.39 11.87 -13.94
C LEU A 22 22.27 12.35 -13.02
N VAL A 23 22.58 13.11 -11.98
CA VAL A 23 21.58 13.71 -11.09
C VAL A 23 20.74 14.74 -11.85
N SER A 24 21.35 15.58 -12.67
CA SER A 24 20.63 16.56 -13.52
C SER A 24 19.76 15.89 -14.57
N LEU A 25 20.18 14.75 -15.14
CA LEU A 25 19.39 13.99 -16.11
C LEU A 25 18.16 13.32 -15.45
N LEU A 26 18.32 12.84 -14.22
CA LEU A 26 17.19 12.25 -13.43
C LEU A 26 16.16 13.31 -13.03
N ILE A 27 16.58 14.51 -12.68
CA ILE A 27 15.69 15.64 -12.36
C ILE A 27 14.95 16.13 -13.62
N VAL A 28 15.63 16.19 -14.77
CA VAL A 28 15.01 16.60 -16.04
C VAL A 28 14.03 15.55 -16.54
N PHE A 29 14.32 14.26 -16.34
CA PHE A 29 13.38 13.19 -16.72
C PHE A 29 12.12 13.17 -15.84
N ALA A 30 12.22 13.53 -14.55
CA ALA A 30 11.07 13.68 -13.66
C ALA A 30 10.19 14.90 -14.00
N ALA A 31 10.75 15.94 -14.64
CA ALA A 31 10.04 17.17 -14.99
C ALA A 31 9.36 17.16 -16.38
N ALA A 32 9.57 16.10 -17.19
CA ALA A 32 9.19 16.08 -18.61
C ALA A 32 7.81 15.46 -18.91
N PHE A 33 7.06 14.99 -17.90
CA PHE A 33 5.72 14.44 -18.11
C PHE A 33 4.65 15.21 -17.36
N PRO A 34 3.95 16.16 -18.01
CA PRO A 34 2.74 16.75 -17.44
C PRO A 34 1.58 15.75 -17.61
N LEU A 35 1.46 14.79 -16.73
CA LEU A 35 0.25 13.99 -16.60
C LEU A 35 -0.66 14.70 -15.60
N LYS A 36 -1.77 15.24 -16.08
CA LYS A 36 -2.83 15.75 -15.20
C LYS A 36 -3.42 14.58 -14.45
N THR A 37 -2.96 14.32 -13.25
CA THR A 37 -3.55 13.34 -12.35
C THR A 37 -3.92 14.02 -11.06
N ASN A 38 -5.20 14.05 -10.75
CA ASN A 38 -5.66 14.35 -9.41
C ASN A 38 -5.06 13.29 -8.48
N ALA A 39 -3.99 13.65 -7.78
CA ALA A 39 -3.23 12.73 -6.92
C ALA A 39 -3.99 12.51 -5.61
N GLN A 40 -5.00 11.67 -5.65
CA GLN A 40 -5.65 11.19 -4.44
C GLN A 40 -5.41 9.70 -4.30
N VAL A 41 -4.50 9.31 -3.42
CA VAL A 41 -3.97 7.96 -3.27
C VAL A 41 -4.37 7.38 -1.92
N ASP A 42 -5.65 7.06 -1.75
CA ASP A 42 -6.08 6.11 -0.72
C ASP A 42 -7.35 5.37 -1.17
N ILE A 43 -7.35 4.02 -1.05
CA ILE A 43 -8.44 3.18 -1.55
C ILE A 43 -9.76 3.48 -0.82
N GLU A 44 -9.69 3.78 0.47
CA GLU A 44 -10.88 4.09 1.27
C GLU A 44 -11.19 5.60 1.32
N ALA A 45 -10.21 6.46 1.10
CA ALA A 45 -10.45 7.89 0.96
C ALA A 45 -11.18 8.26 -0.34
N LEU A 46 -11.23 7.35 -1.32
CA LEU A 46 -11.88 7.52 -2.62
C LEU A 46 -13.32 6.97 -2.65
N HIS A 47 -13.82 6.43 -1.55
CA HIS A 47 -15.24 6.11 -1.40
C HIS A 47 -16.07 7.32 -0.96
N SER A 48 -15.68 8.54 -1.34
CA SER A 48 -16.61 9.64 -1.21
C SER A 48 -17.73 9.42 -2.22
N GLU A 49 -18.98 9.52 -1.79
CA GLU A 49 -20.15 9.55 -2.67
C GLU A 49 -20.05 10.69 -3.71
N ASP A 50 -19.04 11.54 -3.59
CA ASP A 50 -18.73 12.69 -4.44
C ASP A 50 -17.70 12.37 -5.53
N SER A 51 -17.32 11.09 -5.75
CA SER A 51 -16.46 10.74 -6.88
C SER A 51 -17.17 11.09 -8.19
N PRO A 52 -16.51 11.75 -9.13
CA PRO A 52 -17.16 12.16 -10.38
C PRO A 52 -17.66 10.93 -11.14
N ILE A 53 -18.87 11.06 -11.70
CA ILE A 53 -19.45 10.02 -12.58
C ILE A 53 -18.52 9.81 -13.77
N GLY A 54 -18.28 8.55 -14.13
CA GLY A 54 -17.41 8.15 -15.23
C GLY A 54 -16.21 7.35 -14.80
N TYR A 55 -15.15 7.42 -15.60
CA TYR A 55 -13.90 6.73 -15.33
C TYR A 55 -12.87 7.68 -14.71
N SER A 56 -12.22 7.22 -13.68
CA SER A 56 -11.08 7.90 -13.06
C SER A 56 -10.03 6.86 -12.62
N GLY A 57 -8.78 7.27 -12.50
CA GLY A 57 -7.76 6.31 -12.09
C GLY A 57 -6.40 6.96 -11.89
N SER A 58 -5.46 6.15 -11.42
CA SER A 58 -4.08 6.55 -11.22
C SER A 58 -3.14 5.40 -11.51
N ILE A 59 -1.96 5.73 -12.01
CA ILE A 59 -0.83 4.82 -12.16
C ILE A 59 0.36 5.45 -11.45
N GLY A 60 1.05 4.67 -10.63
CA GLY A 60 2.24 5.11 -9.93
C GLY A 60 3.34 4.07 -10.04
N SER A 61 4.57 4.53 -10.00
CA SER A 61 5.76 3.69 -9.92
C SER A 61 6.74 4.25 -8.90
N ASN A 62 7.53 3.37 -8.31
CA ASN A 62 8.65 3.74 -7.48
C ASN A 62 9.86 2.88 -7.83
N LEU A 63 11.01 3.50 -7.85
CA LEU A 63 12.30 2.87 -8.06
C LEU A 63 13.27 3.30 -6.97
N THR A 64 13.84 2.32 -6.27
CA THR A 64 14.95 2.55 -5.36
C THR A 64 16.16 1.79 -5.87
N VAL A 65 17.27 2.49 -6.06
CA VAL A 65 18.56 1.91 -6.44
C VAL A 65 19.60 2.31 -5.40
N ARG A 66 20.31 1.33 -4.87
CA ARG A 66 21.43 1.52 -3.95
C ARG A 66 22.60 0.70 -4.45
N THR A 67 23.78 1.31 -4.51
CA THR A 67 25.01 0.65 -4.94
C THR A 67 26.14 0.98 -3.95
N GLY A 68 27.15 0.12 -3.86
CA GLY A 68 28.27 0.28 -2.97
C GLY A 68 28.38 -0.88 -1.99
N ASN A 69 28.37 -0.62 -0.69
CA ASN A 69 28.48 -1.69 0.31
C ASN A 69 27.32 -2.71 0.24
N VAL A 70 26.17 -2.30 -0.32
CA VAL A 70 25.02 -3.15 -0.60
C VAL A 70 24.44 -2.74 -1.94
N ASP A 71 24.35 -3.70 -2.85
CA ASP A 71 23.66 -3.51 -4.14
C ASP A 71 22.20 -3.92 -3.97
N PHE A 72 21.30 -2.96 -4.08
CA PHE A 72 19.88 -3.13 -3.86
C PHE A 72 19.08 -2.40 -4.94
N ILE A 73 18.11 -3.10 -5.52
CA ILE A 73 17.15 -2.52 -6.46
C ILE A 73 15.76 -2.92 -6.02
N GLN A 74 14.88 -1.95 -5.91
CA GLN A 74 13.46 -2.20 -5.67
C GLN A 74 12.61 -1.41 -6.66
N VAL A 75 11.70 -2.11 -7.31
CA VAL A 75 10.72 -1.54 -8.23
C VAL A 75 9.34 -1.84 -7.69
N GLY A 76 8.46 -0.84 -7.70
CA GLY A 76 7.05 -1.01 -7.40
C GLY A 76 6.19 -0.33 -8.47
N LEU A 77 5.09 -0.98 -8.79
CA LEU A 77 4.05 -0.46 -9.69
C LEU A 77 2.72 -0.53 -8.96
N ASN A 78 1.89 0.48 -9.15
CA ASN A 78 0.52 0.49 -8.68
C ASN A 78 -0.39 1.13 -9.73
N ALA A 79 -1.57 0.58 -9.89
CA ALA A 79 -2.59 1.10 -10.78
C ALA A 79 -3.95 1.00 -10.10
N ARG A 80 -4.82 1.98 -10.34
CA ARG A 80 -6.19 2.02 -9.85
C ARG A 80 -7.07 2.54 -10.96
N LEU A 81 -8.23 1.92 -11.09
CA LEU A 81 -9.28 2.34 -12.02
C LEU A 81 -10.61 2.32 -11.29
N PHE A 82 -11.31 3.43 -11.35
CA PHE A 82 -12.69 3.57 -10.90
C PHE A 82 -13.61 3.74 -12.09
N HIS A 83 -14.78 3.16 -11.97
CA HIS A 83 -15.92 3.47 -12.81
C HIS A 83 -17.11 3.72 -11.90
N VAL A 84 -17.63 4.94 -11.91
CA VAL A 84 -18.70 5.41 -11.04
C VAL A 84 -19.92 5.77 -11.87
N ASN A 85 -21.06 5.26 -11.49
CA ASN A 85 -22.35 5.72 -11.97
C ASN A 85 -23.30 5.91 -10.76
N ASP A 86 -24.52 6.37 -11.00
CA ASP A 86 -25.50 6.72 -9.95
C ASP A 86 -25.83 5.58 -8.99
N LEU A 87 -25.64 4.33 -9.41
CA LEU A 87 -26.04 3.15 -8.66
C LEU A 87 -24.87 2.29 -8.20
N VAL A 88 -23.72 2.40 -8.87
CA VAL A 88 -22.63 1.43 -8.69
C VAL A 88 -21.27 2.11 -8.83
N THR A 89 -20.36 1.77 -7.92
CA THR A 89 -18.93 2.01 -8.09
C THR A 89 -18.22 0.68 -8.32
N THR A 90 -17.42 0.63 -9.39
CA THR A 90 -16.51 -0.46 -9.68
C THR A 90 -15.08 0.02 -9.46
N LEU A 91 -14.28 -0.75 -8.72
CA LEU A 91 -12.88 -0.48 -8.42
C LEU A 91 -12.02 -1.65 -8.85
N VAL A 92 -10.96 -1.36 -9.61
CA VAL A 92 -9.88 -2.30 -9.94
C VAL A 92 -8.56 -1.76 -9.42
N ILE A 93 -7.80 -2.58 -8.72
CA ILE A 93 -6.47 -2.24 -8.21
C ILE A 93 -5.48 -3.30 -8.66
N GLY A 94 -4.39 -2.87 -9.23
CA GLY A 94 -3.22 -3.69 -9.53
C GLY A 94 -1.99 -3.15 -8.80
N ASN A 95 -1.29 -4.01 -8.06
CA ASN A 95 -0.02 -3.68 -7.43
C ASN A 95 1.01 -4.75 -7.78
N GLY A 96 2.24 -4.34 -8.02
CA GLY A 96 3.37 -5.25 -8.24
C GLY A 96 4.64 -4.70 -7.61
N GLY A 97 5.48 -5.59 -7.10
CA GLY A 97 6.75 -5.24 -6.50
C GLY A 97 7.83 -6.27 -6.76
N LEU A 98 9.05 -5.80 -7.00
CA LEU A 98 10.24 -6.61 -7.16
C LEU A 98 11.39 -6.00 -6.39
N GLY A 99 12.07 -6.81 -5.56
CA GLY A 99 13.26 -6.42 -4.81
C GLY A 99 14.42 -7.38 -5.09
N LEU A 100 15.56 -6.82 -5.50
CA LEU A 100 16.81 -7.52 -5.75
C LEU A 100 17.89 -7.05 -4.78
N LEU A 101 18.61 -8.00 -4.19
CA LEU A 101 19.80 -7.78 -3.39
C LEU A 101 20.98 -8.41 -4.13
N GLY A 102 21.82 -7.61 -4.75
CA GLY A 102 22.79 -8.09 -5.72
C GLY A 102 22.11 -8.81 -6.89
N LYS A 103 22.42 -10.08 -7.10
CA LYS A 103 21.79 -10.95 -8.11
C LYS A 103 20.60 -11.75 -7.59
N SER A 104 20.34 -11.71 -6.29
CA SER A 104 19.30 -12.53 -5.65
C SER A 104 18.00 -11.74 -5.50
N ARG A 105 16.90 -12.33 -5.93
CA ARG A 105 15.55 -11.80 -5.70
C ARG A 105 15.12 -12.15 -4.27
N PHE A 106 15.05 -11.15 -3.40
CA PHE A 106 14.63 -11.34 -2.01
C PHE A 106 13.15 -11.03 -1.79
N ALA A 107 12.54 -10.18 -2.62
CA ALA A 107 11.13 -9.84 -2.55
C ALA A 107 10.49 -9.83 -3.93
N SER A 108 9.29 -10.34 -4.02
CA SER A 108 8.44 -10.25 -5.21
C SER A 108 7.00 -10.41 -4.75
N SER A 109 6.15 -9.48 -5.13
CA SER A 109 4.74 -9.49 -4.77
C SER A 109 3.87 -8.97 -5.90
N GLY A 110 2.63 -9.42 -5.93
CA GLY A 110 1.62 -8.93 -6.86
C GLY A 110 0.23 -9.05 -6.25
N LEU A 111 -0.64 -8.10 -6.58
CA LEU A 111 -2.03 -8.07 -6.15
C LEU A 111 -2.89 -7.55 -7.27
N LEU A 112 -4.01 -8.24 -7.51
CA LEU A 112 -5.12 -7.76 -8.31
C LEU A 112 -6.37 -7.81 -7.46
N HIS A 113 -7.05 -6.69 -7.30
CA HIS A 113 -8.29 -6.57 -6.54
C HIS A 113 -9.37 -5.97 -7.41
N TYR A 114 -10.54 -6.57 -7.38
CA TYR A 114 -11.76 -6.07 -8.01
C TYR A 114 -12.82 -5.92 -6.94
N ARG A 115 -13.55 -4.80 -6.92
CA ARG A 115 -14.68 -4.55 -6.02
C ARG A 115 -15.82 -3.86 -6.75
N LYS A 116 -17.03 -4.26 -6.42
CA LYS A 116 -18.24 -3.60 -6.88
C LYS A 116 -19.12 -3.27 -5.69
N THR A 117 -19.45 -1.98 -5.55
CA THR A 117 -20.27 -1.44 -4.46
C THR A 117 -21.53 -0.85 -5.04
N TYR A 118 -22.68 -1.19 -4.47
CA TYR A 118 -23.99 -0.74 -4.94
C TYR A 118 -24.57 0.28 -3.96
N PHE A 119 -24.96 1.44 -4.46
CA PHE A 119 -25.56 2.51 -3.66
C PHE A 119 -27.08 2.37 -3.62
N TYR A 120 -27.58 1.44 -2.82
CA TYR A 120 -29.01 1.13 -2.77
C TYR A 120 -29.85 2.20 -2.05
N ASN A 121 -29.39 2.75 -0.92
CA ASN A 121 -30.15 3.69 -0.11
C ASN A 121 -29.31 4.75 0.64
N ARG A 122 -28.12 5.08 0.17
CA ARG A 122 -27.14 6.01 0.76
C ARG A 122 -26.67 5.69 2.19
N LYS A 123 -27.37 4.82 2.93
CA LYS A 123 -26.98 4.42 4.30
C LYS A 123 -26.24 3.10 4.31
N ILE A 124 -26.70 2.14 3.51
CA ILE A 124 -26.12 0.80 3.43
C ILE A 124 -25.84 0.50 1.97
N SER A 125 -24.60 0.15 1.68
CA SER A 125 -24.13 -0.19 0.34
C SER A 125 -23.66 -1.63 0.32
N PRO A 126 -24.41 -2.55 -0.29
CA PRO A 126 -23.94 -3.91 -0.55
C PRO A 126 -22.69 -3.89 -1.43
N GLU A 127 -21.76 -4.79 -1.17
CA GLU A 127 -20.56 -4.93 -1.97
C GLU A 127 -20.15 -6.39 -2.15
N TRP A 128 -19.45 -6.68 -3.24
CA TRP A 128 -18.71 -7.90 -3.43
C TRP A 128 -17.36 -7.61 -4.02
N PHE A 129 -16.39 -8.49 -3.75
CA PHE A 129 -15.03 -8.31 -4.21
C PHE A 129 -14.34 -9.64 -4.44
N GLY A 130 -13.34 -9.60 -5.32
CA GLY A 130 -12.40 -10.67 -5.54
C GLY A 130 -10.98 -10.13 -5.51
N GLN A 131 -10.06 -10.94 -5.00
CA GLN A 131 -8.65 -10.58 -4.92
C GLN A 131 -7.78 -11.79 -5.23
N LEU A 132 -6.74 -11.55 -6.00
CA LEU A 132 -5.65 -12.49 -6.25
C LEU A 132 -4.36 -11.83 -5.80
N ASN A 133 -3.53 -12.55 -5.07
CA ASN A 133 -2.21 -12.04 -4.71
C ASN A 133 -1.20 -13.17 -4.50
N TYR A 134 0.07 -12.81 -4.63
CA TYR A 134 1.21 -13.59 -4.20
C TYR A 134 2.20 -12.69 -3.47
N ASP A 135 3.00 -13.25 -2.57
CA ASP A 135 4.02 -12.51 -1.86
C ASP A 135 5.13 -13.45 -1.38
N ARG A 136 6.26 -13.42 -2.09
CA ARG A 136 7.39 -14.28 -1.78
C ARG A 136 7.97 -14.04 -0.38
N SER A 137 7.92 -12.81 0.12
CA SER A 137 8.42 -12.48 1.46
C SER A 137 7.61 -13.16 2.57
N GLN A 138 6.39 -13.57 2.24
CA GLN A 138 5.45 -14.26 3.12
C GLN A 138 5.27 -15.74 2.78
N ARG A 139 6.15 -16.28 1.94
CA ARG A 139 6.04 -17.66 1.41
C ARG A 139 4.70 -17.95 0.71
N LEU A 140 3.99 -16.92 0.28
CA LEU A 140 2.69 -17.01 -0.36
C LEU A 140 2.88 -17.11 -1.88
N ASP A 141 2.73 -18.30 -2.44
CA ASP A 141 2.75 -18.52 -3.89
C ASP A 141 1.46 -18.02 -4.53
N PHE A 142 0.34 -18.25 -3.87
CA PHE A 142 -0.95 -17.80 -4.39
C PHE A 142 -1.97 -17.66 -3.26
N ARG A 143 -2.77 -16.59 -3.33
CA ARG A 143 -3.97 -16.42 -2.52
C ARG A 143 -5.11 -15.89 -3.38
N MET A 144 -6.25 -16.54 -3.28
CA MET A 144 -7.51 -16.08 -3.83
C MET A 144 -8.47 -15.74 -2.69
N VAL A 145 -9.10 -14.59 -2.77
CA VAL A 145 -10.10 -14.14 -1.82
C VAL A 145 -11.35 -13.74 -2.57
N LEU A 146 -12.48 -14.28 -2.17
CA LEU A 146 -13.82 -13.88 -2.65
C LEU A 146 -14.64 -13.45 -1.44
N GLY A 147 -15.28 -12.30 -1.53
CA GLY A 147 -16.06 -11.77 -0.42
C GLY A 147 -17.29 -11.00 -0.86
N GLY A 148 -18.25 -10.95 0.07
CA GLY A 148 -19.46 -10.16 -0.09
C GLY A 148 -19.97 -9.67 1.24
N GLY A 149 -20.53 -8.46 1.26
CA GLY A 149 -20.96 -7.84 2.51
C GLY A 149 -21.66 -6.52 2.29
N VAL A 150 -21.62 -5.72 3.32
CA VAL A 150 -22.22 -4.39 3.35
C VAL A 150 -21.27 -3.39 3.97
N ARG A 151 -21.36 -2.15 3.52
CA ARG A 151 -20.71 -1.00 4.13
C ARG A 151 -21.70 0.10 4.48
N THR A 152 -21.34 0.95 5.42
CA THR A 152 -22.11 2.11 5.82
C THR A 152 -21.19 3.24 6.25
N SER A 153 -21.58 4.47 5.96
CA SER A 153 -21.00 5.68 6.53
C SER A 153 -21.87 6.14 7.68
N PHE A 154 -21.32 6.15 8.90
CA PHE A 154 -22.07 6.53 10.11
C PHE A 154 -22.11 8.02 10.34
N ALA A 155 -21.02 8.70 10.02
CA ALA A 155 -20.87 10.12 10.24
C ALA A 155 -20.06 10.73 9.12
N ARG A 156 -20.58 11.79 8.55
CA ARG A 156 -19.94 12.57 7.51
C ARG A 156 -20.20 14.05 7.77
N GLY A 157 -19.18 14.87 7.57
CA GLY A 157 -19.24 16.31 7.72
C GLY A 157 -17.96 16.98 7.24
N GLU A 158 -17.84 18.27 7.43
CA GLU A 158 -16.64 19.04 7.07
C GLU A 158 -15.37 18.52 7.79
N TRP A 159 -15.52 17.98 8.98
CA TRP A 159 -14.44 17.38 9.77
C TRP A 159 -13.88 16.08 9.17
N GLY A 160 -14.64 15.39 8.32
CA GLY A 160 -14.28 14.12 7.72
C GLY A 160 -15.41 13.10 7.65
N GLU A 161 -15.04 11.82 7.64
CA GLU A 161 -15.95 10.70 7.51
C GLU A 161 -15.54 9.51 8.40
N PHE A 162 -16.53 8.85 8.98
CA PHE A 162 -16.35 7.59 9.69
C PHE A 162 -17.31 6.53 9.10
N GLY A 163 -16.74 5.41 8.67
CA GLY A 163 -17.46 4.31 8.06
C GLY A 163 -17.03 2.96 8.61
N MET A 164 -17.87 1.98 8.41
CA MET A 164 -17.57 0.58 8.68
C MET A 164 -18.20 -0.34 7.64
N GLY A 165 -17.72 -1.58 7.61
CA GLY A 165 -18.33 -2.64 6.83
C GLY A 165 -18.12 -3.99 7.47
N ALA A 166 -18.98 -4.93 7.06
CA ALA A 166 -18.87 -6.34 7.44
C ALA A 166 -19.12 -7.21 6.21
N SER A 167 -18.32 -8.23 6.04
CA SER A 167 -18.39 -9.16 4.93
C SER A 167 -18.04 -10.58 5.36
N LEU A 168 -18.49 -11.53 4.58
CA LEU A 168 -18.02 -12.91 4.62
C LEU A 168 -17.01 -13.12 3.50
N VAL A 169 -15.95 -13.83 3.81
CA VAL A 169 -14.80 -14.02 2.94
C VAL A 169 -14.46 -15.49 2.85
N LEU A 170 -14.37 -15.99 1.63
CA LEU A 170 -13.77 -17.28 1.31
C LEU A 170 -12.34 -17.03 0.84
N GLU A 171 -11.37 -17.68 1.49
CA GLU A 171 -9.96 -17.55 1.22
C GLU A 171 -9.37 -18.92 0.87
N HIS A 172 -8.61 -18.97 -0.20
CA HIS A 172 -7.76 -20.09 -0.57
C HIS A 172 -6.31 -19.62 -0.61
N GLU A 173 -5.41 -20.34 0.06
CA GLU A 173 -3.98 -20.05 0.06
C GLU A 173 -3.18 -21.28 -0.36
N ALA A 174 -2.16 -21.04 -1.18
CA ALA A 174 -1.09 -21.98 -1.49
C ALA A 174 0.24 -21.33 -1.05
N LEU A 175 0.97 -22.03 -0.19
CA LEU A 175 2.21 -21.57 0.42
C LEU A 175 3.40 -22.37 -0.12
N ASN A 176 4.57 -21.73 -0.13
CA ASN A 176 5.84 -22.35 -0.46
C ASN A 176 6.64 -22.56 0.84
N LEU A 177 6.34 -23.65 1.52
CA LEU A 177 6.91 -23.98 2.81
C LEU A 177 8.08 -24.99 2.69
N PRO A 178 8.99 -25.06 3.67
CA PRO A 178 9.96 -26.14 3.79
C PRO A 178 9.27 -27.49 3.99
N GLU A 179 9.96 -28.59 3.65
CA GLU A 179 9.41 -29.94 3.79
C GLU A 179 9.10 -30.34 5.26
N ASP A 180 9.73 -29.69 6.22
CA ASP A 180 9.55 -29.89 7.66
C ASP A 180 8.58 -28.88 8.32
N ALA A 181 7.87 -28.10 7.52
CA ALA A 181 6.92 -27.14 8.03
C ALA A 181 5.73 -27.81 8.74
N VAL A 182 5.25 -27.16 9.78
CA VAL A 182 4.07 -27.60 10.55
C VAL A 182 2.78 -27.02 9.94
N HIS A 183 2.86 -25.80 9.39
CA HIS A 183 1.73 -25.19 8.73
C HIS A 183 1.39 -25.92 7.42
N PRO A 184 0.13 -26.15 7.07
CA PRO A 184 -0.25 -26.79 5.81
C PRO A 184 0.06 -25.88 4.61
N ASP A 185 0.56 -26.49 3.51
CA ASP A 185 0.88 -25.78 2.26
C ASP A 185 -0.35 -25.19 1.58
N ASN A 186 -1.52 -25.80 1.77
CA ASN A 186 -2.77 -25.32 1.19
C ASN A 186 -3.85 -25.21 2.26
N THR A 187 -4.51 -24.08 2.31
CA THR A 187 -5.61 -23.82 3.23
C THR A 187 -6.83 -23.25 2.51
N ASN A 188 -8.00 -23.63 3.02
CA ASN A 188 -9.28 -23.02 2.65
C ASN A 188 -9.95 -22.56 3.92
N THR A 189 -10.13 -21.24 4.05
CA THR A 189 -10.66 -20.64 5.27
C THR A 189 -11.83 -19.75 4.95
N PHE A 190 -12.90 -19.90 5.73
CA PHE A 190 -14.02 -19.00 5.72
C PHE A 190 -13.85 -18.01 6.88
N ARG A 191 -13.85 -16.69 6.56
CA ARG A 191 -13.59 -15.63 7.55
C ARG A 191 -14.73 -14.63 7.64
N TRP A 192 -14.98 -14.14 8.83
CA TRP A 192 -15.63 -12.86 9.02
C TRP A 192 -14.61 -11.75 8.70
N SER A 193 -15.04 -10.70 8.03
CA SER A 193 -14.21 -9.53 7.80
C SER A 193 -14.98 -8.29 8.16
N THR A 194 -14.59 -7.63 9.22
CA THR A 194 -15.08 -6.30 9.59
C THR A 194 -14.01 -5.28 9.34
N PHE A 195 -14.38 -4.08 8.89
CA PHE A 195 -13.46 -2.98 8.73
C PHE A 195 -14.04 -1.67 9.28
N LEU A 196 -13.13 -0.82 9.72
CA LEU A 196 -13.41 0.56 10.12
C LEU A 196 -12.59 1.48 9.22
N THR A 197 -13.20 2.54 8.72
CA THR A 197 -12.55 3.60 7.98
C THR A 197 -12.76 4.93 8.67
N LEU A 198 -11.70 5.71 8.75
CA LEU A 198 -11.73 7.05 9.32
C LEU A 198 -10.97 7.98 8.39
N ARG A 199 -11.59 9.08 8.02
CA ARG A 199 -10.97 10.22 7.37
C ARG A 199 -11.25 11.44 8.23
N VAL A 200 -10.20 12.12 8.67
CA VAL A 200 -10.31 13.35 9.47
C VAL A 200 -9.54 14.46 8.78
N VAL A 201 -10.13 15.62 8.72
CA VAL A 201 -9.58 16.85 8.15
C VAL A 201 -9.56 17.92 9.26
N PRO A 202 -8.58 17.87 10.19
CA PRO A 202 -8.53 18.80 11.32
C PRO A 202 -8.33 20.25 10.87
N THR A 203 -7.65 20.44 9.75
CA THR A 203 -7.44 21.70 9.07
C THR A 203 -7.46 21.49 7.56
N GLU A 204 -7.65 22.52 6.77
CA GLU A 204 -7.61 22.44 5.29
C GLU A 204 -6.34 21.79 4.73
N ASN A 205 -5.25 21.87 5.51
CA ASN A 205 -3.91 21.41 5.14
C ASN A 205 -3.48 20.11 5.84
N PHE A 206 -4.39 19.38 6.48
CA PHE A 206 -4.01 18.19 7.21
C PHE A 206 -5.08 17.11 7.11
N VAL A 207 -4.74 16.00 6.46
CA VAL A 207 -5.67 14.88 6.28
C VAL A 207 -5.08 13.62 6.92
N ILE A 208 -5.86 13.01 7.81
CA ILE A 208 -5.56 11.70 8.37
C ILE A 208 -6.57 10.71 7.80
N THR A 209 -6.07 9.60 7.24
CA THR A 209 -6.91 8.46 6.89
C THR A 209 -6.46 7.23 7.66
N SER A 210 -7.42 6.44 8.11
CA SER A 210 -7.17 5.16 8.76
C SER A 210 -8.13 4.11 8.24
N THR A 211 -7.61 2.90 7.99
CA THR A 211 -8.41 1.72 7.69
C THR A 211 -7.90 0.56 8.51
N SER A 212 -8.79 -0.11 9.21
CA SER A 212 -8.45 -1.27 10.04
C SER A 212 -9.39 -2.42 9.71
N TYR A 213 -8.86 -3.60 9.48
CA TYR A 213 -9.58 -4.85 9.26
C TYR A 213 -9.37 -5.79 10.42
N PHE A 214 -10.42 -6.50 10.79
CA PHE A 214 -10.44 -7.57 11.75
C PHE A 214 -11.09 -8.78 11.10
N GLN A 215 -10.34 -9.91 10.96
CA GLN A 215 -10.71 -11.04 10.10
C GLN A 215 -10.47 -12.38 10.83
N PRO A 216 -11.28 -12.75 11.82
CA PRO A 216 -11.22 -14.07 12.44
C PRO A 216 -11.76 -15.15 11.47
N ALA A 217 -11.26 -16.37 11.59
CA ALA A 217 -11.85 -17.52 10.94
C ALA A 217 -13.26 -17.79 11.51
N TYR A 218 -14.18 -18.25 10.65
CA TYR A 218 -15.56 -18.45 11.04
C TYR A 218 -15.75 -19.50 12.14
N ASN A 219 -14.95 -20.55 12.09
CA ASN A 219 -15.01 -21.71 12.99
C ASN A 219 -13.98 -21.65 14.13
N ASP A 220 -13.02 -20.72 14.07
CA ASP A 220 -12.00 -20.54 15.09
C ASP A 220 -11.59 -19.06 15.19
N PHE A 221 -12.14 -18.36 16.17
CA PHE A 221 -11.85 -16.93 16.38
C PHE A 221 -10.43 -16.67 16.89
N SER A 222 -9.69 -17.69 17.29
CA SER A 222 -8.26 -17.57 17.62
C SER A 222 -7.37 -17.50 16.38
N ASP A 223 -7.81 -18.05 15.23
CA ASP A 223 -7.23 -17.81 13.92
C ASP A 223 -7.68 -16.43 13.41
N LEU A 224 -6.88 -15.43 13.73
CA LEU A 224 -7.19 -14.01 13.51
C LEU A 224 -6.17 -13.35 12.62
N ARG A 225 -6.66 -12.64 11.60
CA ARG A 225 -5.86 -11.68 10.83
C ARG A 225 -6.32 -10.26 11.08
N MET A 226 -5.37 -9.36 11.24
CA MET A 226 -5.61 -7.92 11.35
C MET A 226 -4.77 -7.17 10.34
N LEU A 227 -5.37 -6.18 9.71
CA LEU A 227 -4.68 -5.23 8.83
C LEU A 227 -4.98 -3.83 9.32
N GLY A 228 -3.95 -3.01 9.45
CA GLY A 228 -4.08 -1.62 9.84
C GLY A 228 -3.29 -0.73 8.90
N LYS A 229 -3.88 0.38 8.49
CA LYS A 229 -3.21 1.40 7.69
C LYS A 229 -3.61 2.76 8.22
N ILE A 230 -2.60 3.57 8.50
CA ILE A 230 -2.77 4.99 8.84
C ILE A 230 -1.94 5.79 7.85
N ARG A 231 -2.53 6.83 7.29
CA ARG A 231 -1.84 7.77 6.42
C ARG A 231 -2.12 9.19 6.88
N ILE A 232 -1.07 9.97 6.95
CA ILE A 232 -1.11 11.41 7.19
C ILE A 232 -0.61 12.07 5.91
N ALA A 233 -1.34 13.07 5.42
CA ALA A 233 -0.94 13.90 4.31
C ALA A 233 -1.05 15.36 4.71
N THR A 234 0.01 16.13 4.47
CA THR A 234 0.07 17.57 4.77
C THR A 234 0.61 18.28 3.54
N PRO A 235 -0.15 19.18 2.90
CA PRO A 235 0.37 20.06 1.88
C PRO A 235 1.53 20.91 2.44
N VAL A 236 2.61 20.98 1.68
CA VAL A 236 3.75 21.85 1.95
C VAL A 236 3.68 23.08 1.07
N THR A 237 3.17 22.91 -0.14
CA THR A 237 2.78 23.94 -1.09
C THR A 237 1.46 23.54 -1.74
N ASP A 238 0.91 24.38 -2.60
CA ASP A 238 -0.31 24.06 -3.37
C ASP A 238 -0.14 22.78 -4.21
N GLU A 239 1.09 22.44 -4.58
CA GLU A 239 1.42 21.33 -5.47
C GLU A 239 2.14 20.16 -4.76
N LEU A 240 2.71 20.38 -3.57
CA LEU A 240 3.52 19.39 -2.85
C LEU A 240 2.89 19.04 -1.51
N ALA A 241 2.74 17.74 -1.27
CA ALA A 241 2.31 17.22 0.02
C ALA A 241 3.34 16.26 0.61
N LEU A 242 3.64 16.42 1.88
CA LEU A 242 4.36 15.43 2.68
C LEU A 242 3.39 14.33 3.09
N THR A 243 3.81 13.08 2.94
CA THR A 243 3.01 11.93 3.35
C THR A 243 3.78 11.02 4.29
N VAL A 244 3.11 10.57 5.34
CA VAL A 244 3.58 9.53 6.25
C VAL A 244 2.54 8.43 6.27
N SER A 245 2.92 7.19 6.04
CA SER A 245 2.03 6.04 6.11
C SER A 245 2.63 4.93 6.97
N PHE A 246 1.83 4.44 7.90
CA PHE A 246 2.10 3.29 8.72
C PHE A 246 1.16 2.16 8.32
N ASN A 247 1.72 1.00 8.01
CA ASN A 247 0.96 -0.20 7.71
C ASN A 247 1.34 -1.27 8.73
N MET A 248 0.36 -1.98 9.24
CA MET A 248 0.50 -3.10 10.15
C MET A 248 -0.26 -4.30 9.59
N ARG A 249 0.33 -5.46 9.68
CA ARG A 249 -0.31 -6.74 9.41
C ARG A 249 0.01 -7.70 10.55
N TYR A 250 -1.00 -8.33 11.08
CA TYR A 250 -0.92 -9.35 12.10
C TYR A 250 -1.63 -10.62 11.62
N ASP A 251 -1.01 -11.77 11.84
CA ASP A 251 -1.54 -13.11 11.60
C ASP A 251 -1.26 -13.95 12.83
N SER A 252 -2.29 -14.51 13.45
CA SER A 252 -2.12 -15.35 14.66
C SER A 252 -1.53 -16.72 14.38
N GLY A 253 -1.66 -17.21 13.13
CA GLY A 253 -1.11 -18.45 12.64
C GLY A 253 -0.24 -18.23 11.40
N PRO A 254 0.91 -17.52 11.52
CA PRO A 254 1.73 -17.18 10.37
C PRO A 254 2.38 -18.45 9.80
N PRO A 255 2.62 -18.52 8.48
CA PRO A 255 3.38 -19.61 7.87
C PRO A 255 4.77 -19.77 8.50
N ASP A 256 5.27 -21.03 8.59
CA ASP A 256 6.58 -21.32 9.15
C ASP A 256 7.69 -20.44 8.57
N GLY A 257 8.50 -19.85 9.46
CA GLY A 257 9.60 -18.95 9.10
C GLY A 257 9.17 -17.56 8.71
N THR A 258 7.91 -17.17 8.96
CA THR A 258 7.43 -15.78 8.83
C THR A 258 7.06 -15.18 10.19
N SER A 259 7.01 -13.87 10.29
CA SER A 259 6.62 -13.15 11.50
C SER A 259 5.10 -13.02 11.61
N ALA A 260 4.57 -13.17 12.83
CA ALA A 260 3.17 -12.89 13.13
C ALA A 260 2.80 -11.40 12.95
N LEU A 261 3.75 -10.50 13.14
CA LEU A 261 3.56 -9.06 13.02
C LEU A 261 4.54 -8.46 12.02
N ASP A 262 4.00 -7.86 10.97
CA ASP A 262 4.73 -7.04 10.01
C ASP A 262 4.31 -5.58 10.12
N THR A 263 5.28 -4.68 10.20
CA THR A 263 5.03 -3.24 10.20
C THR A 263 5.89 -2.54 9.16
N THR A 264 5.32 -1.51 8.53
CA THR A 264 6.04 -0.69 7.57
C THR A 264 5.69 0.77 7.77
N LEU A 265 6.70 1.59 8.01
CA LEU A 265 6.61 3.05 8.01
C LEU A 265 7.23 3.58 6.73
N ARG A 266 6.46 4.39 6.00
CA ARG A 266 6.93 5.06 4.78
C ARG A 266 6.70 6.55 4.90
N THR A 267 7.70 7.33 4.51
CA THR A 267 7.61 8.77 4.35
C THR A 267 7.88 9.11 2.88
N GLY A 268 7.23 10.13 2.38
CA GLY A 268 7.39 10.52 0.99
C GLY A 268 6.82 11.90 0.71
N ILE A 269 7.10 12.38 -0.48
CA ILE A 269 6.54 13.61 -1.01
C ILE A 269 5.62 13.21 -2.16
N ALA A 270 4.40 13.75 -2.17
CA ALA A 270 3.47 13.63 -3.28
C ALA A 270 3.38 14.97 -4.01
N TYR A 271 3.48 14.94 -5.32
CA TYR A 271 3.17 16.08 -6.17
C TYR A 271 1.70 15.99 -6.56
N VAL A 272 0.98 17.08 -6.35
CA VAL A 272 -0.46 17.21 -6.63
C VAL A 272 -0.62 18.33 -7.62
N TYR A 273 -1.29 18.13 -8.74
CA TYR A 273 -1.54 19.16 -9.76
C TYR A 273 -2.90 18.98 -10.42
#